data_2f340c8a086c5f8ce013753d1f4b7aaa
#
_entry.id   2f340c8a086c5f8ce013753d1f4b7aaa
#
_cell.length_a   1.000
_cell.length_b   1.000
_cell.length_c   1.000
_cell.angle_alpha   90.00
_cell.angle_beta   90.00
_cell.angle_gamma   90.00
#
_symmetry.space_group_name_H-M   'P 1'
#
loop_
_entity.id
_entity.type
_entity.pdbx_description
1 polymer ?
#
loop_
_entity_poly.entity_id
_entity_poly.type
_entity_poly.pdbx_seq_one_letter_code
_entity_poly.pdbx_strand_id
1 'polypeptide(L)'
;MRVEIDEHSGFCFGVVNAIRKAEQELERGMLYCIGDIVHNDLEVERLRLRGLKTIEHEQFARLQHCRVLFRAHGEPPVSYEIAQKNEVEVIDASCPVVLNLQKRIRKAYEQTREQGGQVVIYGKRGHAEVVGLVGQTNGEALVIENPEDIRQIDFSRPVILFSQTTKSLEGFQAIAALLKEKGGAQVVVNDTICRKVANRIPQLREFAQKHDVVIFVSGEKSSNGKQLFATCCEVNPRTYLVQRAEDVKPEMLENAQSVGISGLDCL
;
A
#
# COMPACT_ATOMS: atom_id res chain seq x y z
N MET A 1 -31.49 11.19 14.03
CA MET A 1 -30.19 11.13 13.33
C MET A 1 -30.13 9.81 12.57
N ARG A 2 -29.91 9.88 11.25
CA ARG A 2 -29.68 8.68 10.39
C ARG A 2 -28.18 8.37 10.39
N VAL A 3 -27.82 7.08 10.54
CA VAL A 3 -26.44 6.62 10.41
C VAL A 3 -26.35 5.64 9.25
N GLU A 4 -25.38 5.84 8.36
CA GLU A 4 -25.15 4.99 7.19
C GLU A 4 -23.66 4.57 7.15
N ILE A 5 -23.46 3.27 6.93
CA ILE A 5 -22.10 2.73 6.73
C ILE A 5 -21.87 2.63 5.23
N ASP A 6 -20.74 3.15 4.77
CA ASP A 6 -20.32 3.06 3.38
C ASP A 6 -20.05 1.60 2.98
N GLU A 7 -20.76 1.10 2.00
CA GLU A 7 -20.67 -0.28 1.51
C GLU A 7 -19.26 -0.66 1.01
N HIS A 8 -18.47 0.35 0.65
CA HIS A 8 -17.12 0.17 0.15
C HIS A 8 -16.05 0.39 1.22
N SER A 9 -16.45 0.56 2.50
CA SER A 9 -15.52 0.72 3.62
C SER A 9 -14.86 -0.59 4.03
N GLY A 10 -13.78 -0.50 4.83
CA GLY A 10 -13.07 -1.62 5.39
C GLY A 10 -11.77 -1.99 4.67
N PHE A 11 -11.17 -3.10 5.07
CA PHE A 11 -9.92 -3.57 4.46
C PHE A 11 -10.14 -4.06 3.02
N CYS A 12 -9.18 -3.78 2.14
CA CYS A 12 -9.20 -4.35 0.80
C CYS A 12 -8.95 -5.88 0.85
N PHE A 13 -9.32 -6.58 -0.24
CA PHE A 13 -9.20 -8.05 -0.29
C PHE A 13 -7.78 -8.56 -0.02
N GLY A 14 -6.74 -7.81 -0.42
CA GLY A 14 -5.34 -8.17 -0.17
C GLY A 14 -5.01 -8.17 1.32
N VAL A 15 -5.47 -7.15 2.03
CA VAL A 15 -5.31 -7.04 3.49
C VAL A 15 -6.15 -8.12 4.20
N VAL A 16 -7.44 -8.27 3.84
CA VAL A 16 -8.31 -9.32 4.41
C VAL A 16 -7.70 -10.71 4.25
N ASN A 17 -7.14 -11.01 3.08
CA ASN A 17 -6.49 -12.29 2.84
C ASN A 17 -5.24 -12.50 3.72
N ALA A 18 -4.43 -11.45 3.91
CA ALA A 18 -3.25 -11.52 4.76
C ALA A 18 -3.63 -11.75 6.23
N ILE A 19 -4.62 -11.03 6.73
CA ILE A 19 -5.14 -11.21 8.09
C ILE A 19 -5.67 -12.63 8.28
N ARG A 20 -6.51 -13.12 7.35
CA ARG A 20 -7.07 -14.47 7.44
C ARG A 20 -5.99 -15.55 7.43
N LYS A 21 -4.97 -15.42 6.57
CA LYS A 21 -3.83 -16.34 6.58
C LYS A 21 -3.07 -16.31 7.91
N ALA A 22 -2.83 -15.11 8.45
CA ALA A 22 -2.19 -14.98 9.76
C ALA A 22 -3.00 -15.66 10.86
N GLU A 23 -4.33 -15.46 10.89
CA GLU A 23 -5.21 -16.10 11.86
C GLU A 23 -5.19 -17.62 11.78
N GLN A 24 -5.27 -18.18 10.56
CA GLN A 24 -5.19 -19.62 10.34
C GLN A 24 -3.83 -20.20 10.80
N GLU A 25 -2.74 -19.52 10.52
CA GLU A 25 -1.42 -19.98 10.92
C GLU A 25 -1.17 -19.82 12.43
N LEU A 26 -1.78 -18.82 13.07
CA LEU A 26 -1.70 -18.65 14.51
C LEU A 26 -2.41 -19.77 15.30
N GLU A 27 -3.35 -20.50 14.71
CA GLU A 27 -3.93 -21.72 15.30
C GLU A 27 -2.87 -22.84 15.44
N ARG A 28 -1.84 -22.84 14.62
CA ARG A 28 -0.70 -23.77 14.66
C ARG A 28 0.40 -23.31 15.64
N GLY A 29 0.23 -22.16 16.31
CA GLY A 29 1.14 -21.56 17.27
C GLY A 29 1.81 -20.28 16.75
N MET A 30 2.94 -19.90 17.35
CA MET A 30 3.64 -18.65 17.07
C MET A 30 3.99 -18.47 15.60
N LEU A 31 3.76 -17.24 15.11
CA LEU A 31 4.05 -16.81 13.74
C LEU A 31 4.83 -15.49 13.76
N TYR A 32 5.91 -15.40 12.98
CA TYR A 32 6.59 -14.13 12.73
C TYR A 32 5.98 -13.42 11.50
N CYS A 33 6.07 -12.09 11.46
CA CYS A 33 5.68 -11.27 10.31
C CYS A 33 6.75 -10.21 10.08
N ILE A 34 7.25 -10.06 8.86
CA ILE A 34 8.21 -9.00 8.52
C ILE A 34 7.47 -7.67 8.42
N GLY A 35 7.70 -6.79 9.40
CA GLY A 35 6.98 -5.53 9.59
C GLY A 35 5.50 -5.73 9.97
N ASP A 36 4.80 -4.63 10.23
CA ASP A 36 3.40 -4.66 10.60
C ASP A 36 2.55 -5.25 9.46
N ILE A 37 1.68 -6.21 9.79
CA ILE A 37 0.85 -6.91 8.79
C ILE A 37 -0.07 -5.96 8.02
N VAL A 38 -0.54 -4.91 8.71
CA VAL A 38 -1.34 -3.81 8.17
C VAL A 38 -0.97 -2.50 8.87
N HIS A 39 -1.31 -1.36 8.29
CA HIS A 39 -1.09 -0.05 8.91
C HIS A 39 -2.24 0.37 9.84
N ASN A 40 -2.70 -0.57 10.67
CA ASN A 40 -3.75 -0.39 11.67
C ASN A 40 -3.30 -0.97 13.00
N ASP A 41 -2.97 -0.11 13.96
CA ASP A 41 -2.37 -0.50 15.24
C ASP A 41 -3.29 -1.41 16.07
N LEU A 42 -4.63 -1.24 15.95
CA LEU A 42 -5.59 -2.09 16.66
C LEU A 42 -5.58 -3.52 16.14
N GLU A 43 -5.51 -3.68 14.83
CA GLU A 43 -5.48 -4.99 14.19
C GLU A 43 -4.12 -5.67 14.42
N VAL A 44 -3.03 -4.93 14.37
CA VAL A 44 -1.70 -5.44 14.72
C VAL A 44 -1.68 -5.93 16.17
N GLU A 45 -2.23 -5.15 17.11
CA GLU A 45 -2.29 -5.53 18.52
C GLU A 45 -3.19 -6.77 18.74
N ARG A 46 -4.33 -6.84 18.05
CA ARG A 46 -5.23 -7.99 18.11
C ARG A 46 -4.51 -9.30 17.71
N LEU A 47 -3.75 -9.25 16.61
CA LEU A 47 -2.99 -10.40 16.13
C LEU A 47 -1.77 -10.70 17.02
N ARG A 48 -1.13 -9.66 17.59
CA ARG A 48 -0.04 -9.81 18.57
C ARG A 48 -0.48 -10.57 19.79
N LEU A 49 -1.66 -10.27 20.33
CA LEU A 49 -2.26 -10.99 21.46
C LEU A 49 -2.55 -12.46 21.13
N ARG A 50 -2.71 -12.80 19.84
CA ARG A 50 -2.88 -14.18 19.36
C ARG A 50 -1.57 -14.89 19.05
N GLY A 51 -0.41 -14.24 19.21
CA GLY A 51 0.91 -14.83 19.03
C GLY A 51 1.66 -14.40 17.76
N LEU A 52 1.17 -13.41 17.01
CA LEU A 52 1.92 -12.82 15.90
C LEU A 52 3.08 -11.98 16.47
N LYS A 53 4.28 -12.17 15.94
CA LYS A 53 5.45 -11.39 16.32
C LYS A 53 5.95 -10.60 15.11
N THR A 54 5.81 -9.27 15.16
CA THR A 54 6.42 -8.39 14.17
C THR A 54 7.93 -8.35 14.35
N ILE A 55 8.66 -8.49 13.25
CA ILE A 55 10.14 -8.46 13.19
C ILE A 55 10.60 -7.61 12.01
N GLU A 56 11.83 -7.10 12.10
CA GLU A 56 12.49 -6.39 11.01
C GLU A 56 13.28 -7.37 10.11
N HIS A 57 13.64 -6.94 8.89
CA HIS A 57 14.40 -7.76 7.94
C HIS A 57 15.74 -8.26 8.51
N GLU A 58 16.41 -7.45 9.35
CA GLU A 58 17.67 -7.85 10.00
C GLU A 58 17.47 -8.99 11.00
N GLN A 59 16.34 -8.99 11.71
CA GLN A 59 15.96 -10.08 12.61
C GLN A 59 15.58 -11.32 11.81
N PHE A 60 14.79 -11.14 10.75
CA PHE A 60 14.41 -12.22 9.84
C PHE A 60 15.63 -12.95 9.27
N ALA A 61 16.66 -12.22 8.85
CA ALA A 61 17.88 -12.80 8.27
C ALA A 61 18.63 -13.76 9.23
N ARG A 62 18.35 -13.69 10.53
CA ARG A 62 18.96 -14.53 11.57
C ARG A 62 18.06 -15.67 12.05
N LEU A 63 16.80 -15.67 11.68
CA LEU A 63 15.86 -16.72 12.07
C LEU A 63 16.12 -18.01 11.28
N GLN A 64 15.89 -19.15 11.92
CA GLN A 64 15.99 -20.49 11.32
C GLN A 64 14.84 -21.37 11.81
N HIS A 65 14.45 -22.34 11.00
CA HIS A 65 13.47 -23.38 11.35
C HIS A 65 12.19 -22.84 12.01
N CYS A 66 11.66 -21.74 11.49
CA CYS A 66 10.46 -21.10 12.02
C CYS A 66 9.47 -20.73 10.90
N ARG A 67 8.30 -20.26 11.28
CA ARG A 67 7.26 -19.82 10.33
C ARG A 67 7.21 -18.30 10.25
N VAL A 68 7.24 -17.77 9.03
CA VAL A 68 7.24 -16.33 8.77
C VAL A 68 6.21 -15.99 7.72
N LEU A 69 5.34 -15.04 8.03
CA LEU A 69 4.36 -14.48 7.11
C LEU A 69 5.01 -13.33 6.33
N PHE A 70 4.95 -13.42 5.00
CA PHE A 70 5.21 -12.31 4.10
C PHE A 70 3.91 -11.60 3.83
N ARG A 71 3.83 -10.34 4.22
CA ARG A 71 2.61 -9.53 4.22
C ARG A 71 2.17 -9.12 2.81
N ALA A 72 0.98 -8.55 2.70
CA ALA A 72 0.35 -8.21 1.43
C ALA A 72 1.17 -7.23 0.56
N HIS A 73 2.13 -6.50 1.10
CA HIS A 73 3.03 -5.59 0.38
C HIS A 73 4.00 -6.29 -0.59
N GLY A 74 4.20 -7.61 -0.43
CA GLY A 74 5.20 -8.38 -1.19
C GLY A 74 6.63 -8.14 -0.72
N GLU A 75 7.46 -9.15 -0.85
CA GLU A 75 8.86 -9.13 -0.45
C GLU A 75 9.79 -9.11 -1.67
N PRO A 76 11.03 -8.58 -1.54
CA PRO A 76 12.04 -8.70 -2.58
C PRO A 76 12.54 -10.15 -2.71
N PRO A 77 13.10 -10.54 -3.88
CA PRO A 77 13.62 -11.90 -4.09
C PRO A 77 14.59 -12.39 -3.02
N VAL A 78 15.44 -11.51 -2.52
CA VAL A 78 16.40 -11.82 -1.47
C VAL A 78 15.75 -12.36 -0.19
N SER A 79 14.51 -11.92 0.15
CA SER A 79 13.80 -12.47 1.31
C SER A 79 13.46 -13.95 1.13
N TYR A 80 13.10 -14.38 -0.07
CA TYR A 80 12.83 -15.78 -0.39
C TYR A 80 14.12 -16.62 -0.37
N GLU A 81 15.23 -16.09 -0.85
CA GLU A 81 16.55 -16.74 -0.79
C GLU A 81 17.01 -16.96 0.65
N ILE A 82 16.86 -15.95 1.51
CA ILE A 82 17.15 -16.05 2.95
C ILE A 82 16.26 -17.10 3.60
N ALA A 83 14.95 -17.08 3.32
CA ALA A 83 14.03 -18.08 3.85
C ALA A 83 14.43 -19.50 3.48
N GLN A 84 14.77 -19.73 2.21
CA GLN A 84 15.23 -21.04 1.74
C GLN A 84 16.52 -21.49 2.42
N LYS A 85 17.52 -20.60 2.50
CA LYS A 85 18.81 -20.89 3.13
C LYS A 85 18.68 -21.22 4.62
N ASN A 86 17.74 -20.56 5.29
CA ASN A 86 17.54 -20.67 6.74
C ASN A 86 16.46 -21.69 7.13
N GLU A 87 15.93 -22.46 6.17
CA GLU A 87 14.85 -23.43 6.37
C GLU A 87 13.62 -22.83 7.06
N VAL A 88 13.26 -21.61 6.66
CA VAL A 88 12.06 -20.90 7.13
C VAL A 88 10.85 -21.30 6.31
N GLU A 89 9.77 -21.73 6.96
CA GLU A 89 8.47 -21.94 6.33
C GLU A 89 7.83 -20.58 6.02
N VAL A 90 7.77 -20.22 4.73
CA VAL A 90 7.17 -18.95 4.29
C VAL A 90 5.67 -19.12 4.09
N ILE A 91 4.89 -18.31 4.79
CA ILE A 91 3.47 -18.10 4.55
C ILE A 91 3.32 -16.83 3.70
N ASP A 92 3.28 -16.99 2.39
CA ASP A 92 3.18 -15.85 1.48
C ASP A 92 1.75 -15.33 1.39
N ALA A 93 1.51 -14.17 2.00
CA ALA A 93 0.25 -13.45 1.97
C ALA A 93 0.28 -12.22 1.03
N SER A 94 1.27 -12.15 0.16
CA SER A 94 1.40 -11.06 -0.81
C SER A 94 0.14 -10.88 -1.65
N CYS A 95 -0.26 -9.63 -1.86
CA CYS A 95 -1.42 -9.32 -2.71
C CYS A 95 -1.15 -9.72 -4.16
N PRO A 96 -2.06 -10.44 -4.83
CA PRO A 96 -1.90 -10.82 -6.23
C PRO A 96 -1.63 -9.64 -7.17
N VAL A 97 -2.18 -8.46 -6.87
CA VAL A 97 -1.92 -7.22 -7.64
C VAL A 97 -0.45 -6.82 -7.52
N VAL A 98 0.10 -6.85 -6.30
CA VAL A 98 1.52 -6.55 -6.05
C VAL A 98 2.42 -7.59 -6.69
N LEU A 99 2.12 -8.89 -6.56
CA LEU A 99 2.89 -9.95 -7.20
C LEU A 99 2.93 -9.82 -8.73
N ASN A 100 1.79 -9.45 -9.34
CA ASN A 100 1.76 -9.19 -10.78
C ASN A 100 2.61 -7.98 -11.16
N LEU A 101 2.58 -6.92 -10.36
CA LEU A 101 3.42 -5.74 -10.55
C LEU A 101 4.91 -6.09 -10.44
N GLN A 102 5.31 -6.85 -9.43
CA GLN A 102 6.68 -7.34 -9.26
C GLN A 102 7.16 -8.13 -10.49
N LYS A 103 6.33 -9.05 -11.00
CA LYS A 103 6.64 -9.82 -12.23
C LYS A 103 6.82 -8.90 -13.46
N ARG A 104 5.96 -7.89 -13.61
CA ARG A 104 6.05 -6.93 -14.72
C ARG A 104 7.32 -6.08 -14.63
N ILE A 105 7.69 -5.61 -13.45
CA ILE A 105 8.91 -4.82 -13.20
C ILE A 105 10.14 -5.67 -13.52
N ARG A 106 10.21 -6.91 -13.01
CA ARG A 106 11.32 -7.83 -13.29
C ARG A 106 11.48 -8.06 -14.80
N LYS A 107 10.38 -8.38 -15.48
CA LYS A 107 10.40 -8.58 -16.94
C LYS A 107 10.87 -7.33 -17.68
N ALA A 108 10.40 -6.15 -17.32
CA ALA A 108 10.81 -4.90 -17.92
C ALA A 108 12.31 -4.63 -17.71
N TYR A 109 12.80 -4.86 -16.50
CA TYR A 109 14.21 -4.73 -16.16
C TYR A 109 15.09 -5.68 -17.00
N GLU A 110 14.74 -6.97 -17.07
CA GLU A 110 15.46 -7.96 -17.87
C GLU A 110 15.50 -7.59 -19.36
N GLN A 111 14.38 -7.11 -19.91
CA GLN A 111 14.27 -6.74 -21.33
C GLN A 111 15.04 -5.47 -21.69
N THR A 112 15.22 -4.54 -20.77
CA THR A 112 15.85 -3.24 -21.06
C THR A 112 17.28 -3.12 -20.58
N ARG A 113 17.72 -4.02 -19.70
CA ARG A 113 19.06 -3.99 -19.09
C ARG A 113 20.17 -3.96 -20.13
N GLU A 114 20.09 -4.78 -21.17
CA GLU A 114 21.10 -4.85 -22.23
C GLU A 114 21.20 -3.53 -23.05
N GLN A 115 20.11 -2.78 -23.11
CA GLN A 115 20.05 -1.48 -23.78
C GLN A 115 20.35 -0.31 -22.82
N GLY A 116 20.78 -0.61 -21.59
CA GLY A 116 21.00 0.38 -20.55
C GLY A 116 19.72 1.07 -20.07
N GLY A 117 18.54 0.48 -20.30
CA GLY A 117 17.26 1.05 -19.91
C GLY A 117 17.12 1.21 -18.39
N GLN A 118 16.27 2.14 -17.99
CA GLN A 118 16.02 2.51 -16.60
C GLN A 118 14.60 2.15 -16.21
N VAL A 119 14.45 1.41 -15.10
CA VAL A 119 13.14 1.21 -14.44
C VAL A 119 12.96 2.33 -13.43
N VAL A 120 11.84 3.02 -13.53
CA VAL A 120 11.45 4.13 -12.65
C VAL A 120 10.17 3.74 -11.91
N ILE A 121 10.14 3.93 -10.60
CA ILE A 121 9.00 3.62 -9.75
C ILE A 121 8.52 4.91 -9.08
N TYR A 122 7.31 5.36 -9.42
CA TYR A 122 6.64 6.41 -8.70
C TYR A 122 6.08 5.86 -7.39
N GLY A 123 6.69 6.17 -6.26
CA GLY A 123 6.37 5.58 -4.97
C GLY A 123 7.03 6.31 -3.81
N LYS A 124 6.67 5.94 -2.58
CA LYS A 124 7.28 6.46 -1.36
C LYS A 124 8.53 5.65 -1.01
N ARG A 125 9.70 6.31 -0.92
CA ARG A 125 10.96 5.67 -0.50
C ARG A 125 10.81 5.02 0.87
N GLY A 126 11.34 3.82 1.01
CA GLY A 126 11.27 3.05 2.26
C GLY A 126 9.90 2.40 2.54
N HIS A 127 8.87 2.68 1.74
CA HIS A 127 7.61 1.95 1.87
C HIS A 127 7.80 0.47 1.50
N ALA A 128 7.21 -0.44 2.27
CA ALA A 128 7.41 -1.88 2.11
C ALA A 128 7.15 -2.40 0.69
N GLU A 129 6.07 -1.97 0.06
CA GLU A 129 5.78 -2.33 -1.33
C GLU A 129 6.90 -1.86 -2.26
N VAL A 130 7.37 -0.61 -2.11
CA VAL A 130 8.43 -0.04 -2.95
C VAL A 130 9.76 -0.77 -2.76
N VAL A 131 10.10 -1.17 -1.54
CA VAL A 131 11.27 -2.02 -1.26
C VAL A 131 11.17 -3.34 -2.02
N GLY A 132 10.01 -4.00 -1.98
CA GLY A 132 9.73 -5.22 -2.73
C GLY A 132 9.82 -5.03 -4.26
N LEU A 133 9.36 -3.87 -4.79
CA LEU A 133 9.44 -3.53 -6.21
C LEU A 133 10.88 -3.26 -6.66
N VAL A 134 11.62 -2.44 -5.91
CA VAL A 134 13.04 -2.13 -6.19
C VAL A 134 13.89 -3.39 -6.18
N GLY A 135 13.61 -4.32 -5.26
CA GLY A 135 14.27 -5.63 -5.21
C GLY A 135 14.13 -6.47 -6.49
N GLN A 136 13.07 -6.25 -7.30
CA GLN A 136 12.89 -6.95 -8.57
C GLN A 136 13.90 -6.53 -9.66
N THR A 137 14.66 -5.47 -9.40
CA THR A 137 15.66 -4.89 -10.31
C THR A 137 17.07 -4.91 -9.69
N ASN A 138 17.34 -5.81 -8.76
CA ASN A 138 18.59 -5.89 -8.00
C ASN A 138 18.98 -4.55 -7.32
N GLY A 139 18.00 -3.73 -6.98
CA GLY A 139 18.22 -2.41 -6.37
C GLY A 139 18.47 -1.27 -7.35
N GLU A 140 18.47 -1.51 -8.67
CA GLU A 140 18.81 -0.51 -9.69
C GLU A 140 17.65 0.42 -10.10
N ALA A 141 16.40 0.11 -9.70
CA ALA A 141 15.27 0.97 -10.02
C ALA A 141 15.37 2.33 -9.32
N LEU A 142 15.06 3.40 -10.08
CA LEU A 142 15.01 4.75 -9.56
C LEU A 142 13.63 5.02 -8.93
N VAL A 143 13.60 5.48 -7.69
CA VAL A 143 12.35 5.84 -7.01
C VAL A 143 12.13 7.34 -7.11
N ILE A 144 10.95 7.72 -7.59
CA ILE A 144 10.49 9.10 -7.69
C ILE A 144 9.32 9.29 -6.72
N GLU A 145 9.42 10.24 -5.82
CA GLU A 145 8.32 10.66 -4.94
C GLU A 145 7.66 11.95 -5.44
N ASN A 146 8.48 12.88 -5.93
CA ASN A 146 8.12 14.23 -6.31
C ASN A 146 8.68 14.59 -7.70
N PRO A 147 8.15 15.62 -8.37
CA PRO A 147 8.62 16.06 -9.69
C PRO A 147 10.12 16.39 -9.74
N GLU A 148 10.70 16.88 -8.64
CA GLU A 148 12.13 17.23 -8.56
C GLU A 148 13.04 16.00 -8.70
N ASP A 149 12.56 14.84 -8.32
CA ASP A 149 13.32 13.57 -8.41
C ASP A 149 13.61 13.16 -9.85
N ILE A 150 12.90 13.71 -10.84
CA ILE A 150 13.07 13.42 -12.27
C ILE A 150 14.48 13.75 -12.76
N ARG A 151 15.19 14.67 -12.10
CA ARG A 151 16.60 15.01 -12.41
C ARG A 151 17.58 13.83 -12.30
N GLN A 152 17.21 12.74 -11.60
CA GLN A 152 18.04 11.53 -11.51
C GLN A 152 17.97 10.66 -12.76
N ILE A 153 17.04 10.91 -13.67
CA ILE A 153 16.77 10.09 -14.85
C ILE A 153 17.64 10.57 -16.02
N ASP A 154 18.31 9.64 -16.66
CA ASP A 154 19.03 9.89 -17.92
C ASP A 154 18.08 9.65 -19.11
N PHE A 155 17.55 10.72 -19.67
CA PHE A 155 16.62 10.68 -20.80
C PHE A 155 17.27 10.32 -22.16
N SER A 156 18.58 10.11 -22.20
CA SER A 156 19.25 9.56 -23.39
C SER A 156 19.03 8.04 -23.55
N ARG A 157 18.50 7.38 -22.51
CA ARG A 157 18.27 5.94 -22.43
C ARG A 157 16.78 5.62 -22.29
N PRO A 158 16.35 4.39 -22.65
CA PRO A 158 14.97 3.95 -22.43
C PRO A 158 14.54 4.09 -20.97
N VAL A 159 13.33 4.59 -20.72
CA VAL A 159 12.75 4.79 -19.40
C VAL A 159 11.43 4.06 -19.31
N ILE A 160 11.25 3.17 -18.32
CA ILE A 160 10.01 2.46 -18.09
C ILE A 160 9.46 2.85 -16.71
N LEU A 161 8.35 3.60 -16.71
CA LEU A 161 7.67 4.05 -15.50
C LEU A 161 6.64 3.02 -15.02
N PHE A 162 6.71 2.73 -13.73
CA PHE A 162 5.68 2.03 -12.95
C PHE A 162 5.25 2.88 -11.75
N SER A 163 4.16 2.50 -11.09
CA SER A 163 3.71 3.15 -9.86
C SER A 163 3.53 2.13 -8.73
N GLN A 164 3.84 2.54 -7.51
CA GLN A 164 3.32 1.91 -6.30
C GLN A 164 1.79 1.86 -6.38
N THR A 165 1.19 0.75 -5.99
CA THR A 165 -0.24 0.47 -6.21
C THR A 165 -1.19 1.44 -5.50
N THR A 166 -0.73 2.11 -4.44
CA THR A 166 -1.52 3.02 -3.58
C THR A 166 -1.24 4.50 -3.78
N LYS A 167 -0.48 4.89 -4.82
CA LYS A 167 -0.29 6.31 -5.17
C LYS A 167 -1.54 6.89 -5.83
N SER A 168 -1.69 8.23 -5.80
CA SER A 168 -2.81 8.89 -6.49
C SER A 168 -2.68 8.79 -8.00
N LEU A 169 -3.80 8.60 -8.69
CA LEU A 169 -3.83 8.56 -10.15
C LEU A 169 -3.42 9.90 -10.76
N GLU A 170 -3.86 11.01 -10.17
CA GLU A 170 -3.52 12.36 -10.61
C GLU A 170 -2.01 12.62 -10.49
N GLY A 171 -1.40 12.28 -9.35
CA GLY A 171 0.05 12.41 -9.15
C GLY A 171 0.84 11.53 -10.13
N PHE A 172 0.38 10.31 -10.40
CA PHE A 172 0.99 9.45 -11.40
C PHE A 172 0.90 10.03 -12.81
N GLN A 173 -0.25 10.57 -13.20
CA GLN A 173 -0.46 11.20 -14.50
C GLN A 173 0.43 12.43 -14.68
N ALA A 174 0.57 13.26 -13.64
CA ALA A 174 1.45 14.41 -13.66
C ALA A 174 2.93 14.02 -13.87
N ILE A 175 3.42 13.01 -13.12
CA ILE A 175 4.77 12.47 -13.30
C ILE A 175 4.95 11.87 -14.71
N ALA A 176 3.99 11.09 -15.18
CA ALA A 176 4.04 10.49 -16.52
C ALA A 176 4.10 11.54 -17.62
N ALA A 177 3.34 12.63 -17.50
CA ALA A 177 3.37 13.75 -18.44
C ALA A 177 4.75 14.43 -18.48
N LEU A 178 5.32 14.74 -17.31
CA LEU A 178 6.66 15.33 -17.19
C LEU A 178 7.77 14.44 -17.77
N LEU A 179 7.68 13.12 -17.53
CA LEU A 179 8.64 12.17 -18.11
C LEU A 179 8.55 12.14 -19.64
N LYS A 180 7.31 12.10 -20.17
CA LYS A 180 7.07 12.11 -21.63
C LYS A 180 7.52 13.41 -22.30
N GLU A 181 7.32 14.54 -21.64
CA GLU A 181 7.80 15.84 -22.13
C GLU A 181 9.33 15.87 -22.31
N LYS A 182 10.06 15.29 -21.34
CA LYS A 182 11.53 15.27 -21.36
C LYS A 182 12.12 14.16 -22.22
N GLY A 183 11.55 12.97 -22.22
CA GLY A 183 12.13 11.77 -22.84
C GLY A 183 11.40 11.30 -24.11
N GLY A 184 10.27 11.91 -24.46
CA GLY A 184 9.54 11.61 -25.70
C GLY A 184 9.21 10.12 -25.88
N ALA A 185 9.59 9.58 -27.03
CA ALA A 185 9.33 8.19 -27.42
C ALA A 185 10.11 7.15 -26.60
N GLN A 186 11.15 7.55 -25.87
CA GLN A 186 11.94 6.66 -25.01
C GLN A 186 11.22 6.31 -23.69
N VAL A 187 10.13 7.00 -23.36
CA VAL A 187 9.39 6.80 -22.11
C VAL A 187 8.18 5.91 -22.32
N VAL A 188 8.21 4.73 -21.72
CA VAL A 188 7.07 3.80 -21.63
C VAL A 188 6.41 3.96 -20.27
N VAL A 189 5.12 4.27 -20.25
CA VAL A 189 4.34 4.47 -19.03
C VAL A 189 3.46 3.28 -18.77
N ASN A 190 3.58 2.67 -17.59
CA ASN A 190 2.73 1.60 -17.12
C ASN A 190 1.90 2.09 -15.92
N ASP A 191 0.61 2.32 -16.13
CA ASP A 191 -0.32 2.57 -15.03
C ASP A 191 -0.53 1.28 -14.25
N THR A 192 0.02 1.24 -13.04
CA THR A 192 -0.02 0.10 -12.12
C THR A 192 -0.71 0.42 -10.79
N ILE A 193 -1.42 1.56 -10.73
CA ILE A 193 -2.24 1.91 -9.58
C ILE A 193 -3.37 0.88 -9.43
N CYS A 194 -3.60 0.42 -8.21
CA CYS A 194 -4.66 -0.52 -7.91
C CYS A 194 -6.04 0.10 -8.22
N ARG A 195 -6.84 -0.55 -9.06
CA ARG A 195 -8.18 -0.05 -9.44
C ARG A 195 -9.13 0.06 -8.26
N LYS A 196 -8.96 -0.76 -7.24
CA LYS A 196 -9.71 -0.62 -5.97
C LYS A 196 -9.41 0.73 -5.30
N VAL A 197 -8.14 1.15 -5.29
CA VAL A 197 -7.74 2.45 -4.74
C VAL A 197 -8.23 3.59 -5.64
N ALA A 198 -7.99 3.52 -6.95
CA ALA A 198 -8.37 4.58 -7.89
C ALA A 198 -9.89 4.82 -7.93
N ASN A 199 -10.69 3.74 -7.91
CA ASN A 199 -12.16 3.85 -7.96
C ASN A 199 -12.76 4.28 -6.62
N ARG A 200 -12.02 4.15 -5.54
CA ARG A 200 -12.50 4.50 -4.21
C ARG A 200 -12.74 6.00 -4.04
N ILE A 201 -11.90 6.83 -4.64
CA ILE A 201 -11.98 8.29 -4.50
C ILE A 201 -13.33 8.85 -4.98
N PRO A 202 -13.82 8.56 -6.22
CA PRO A 202 -15.11 9.05 -6.66
C PRO A 202 -16.27 8.58 -5.78
N GLN A 203 -16.28 7.30 -5.40
CA GLN A 203 -17.32 6.72 -4.54
C GLN A 203 -17.35 7.38 -3.16
N LEU A 204 -16.18 7.64 -2.58
CA LEU A 204 -16.04 8.26 -1.28
C LEU A 204 -16.49 9.73 -1.30
N ARG A 205 -16.18 10.48 -2.37
CA ARG A 205 -16.68 11.85 -2.57
C ARG A 205 -18.20 11.88 -2.60
N GLU A 206 -18.81 11.00 -3.39
CA GLU A 206 -20.27 10.90 -3.49
C GLU A 206 -20.90 10.54 -2.14
N PHE A 207 -20.32 9.58 -1.43
CA PHE A 207 -20.78 9.21 -0.09
C PHE A 207 -20.67 10.36 0.91
N ALA A 208 -19.51 11.04 0.96
CA ALA A 208 -19.27 12.12 1.90
C ALA A 208 -20.20 13.34 1.68
N GLN A 209 -20.58 13.62 0.42
CA GLN A 209 -21.51 14.70 0.10
C GLN A 209 -22.97 14.45 0.53
N LYS A 210 -23.35 13.19 0.76
CA LYS A 210 -24.72 12.80 1.15
C LYS A 210 -25.01 12.96 2.64
N HIS A 211 -23.98 13.24 3.45
CA HIS A 211 -24.09 13.25 4.91
C HIS A 211 -23.70 14.61 5.51
N ASP A 212 -24.35 14.99 6.61
CA ASP A 212 -23.99 16.20 7.35
C ASP A 212 -22.63 16.07 8.03
N VAL A 213 -22.30 14.86 8.48
CA VAL A 213 -21.03 14.52 9.15
C VAL A 213 -20.50 13.21 8.60
N VAL A 214 -19.19 13.11 8.42
CA VAL A 214 -18.51 11.86 8.09
C VAL A 214 -17.53 11.47 9.22
N ILE A 215 -17.71 10.28 9.75
CA ILE A 215 -16.73 9.63 10.63
C ILE A 215 -15.86 8.72 9.75
N PHE A 216 -14.60 9.11 9.57
CA PHE A 216 -13.66 8.36 8.75
C PHE A 216 -12.74 7.52 9.65
N VAL A 217 -12.84 6.20 9.53
CA VAL A 217 -12.08 5.24 10.36
C VAL A 217 -10.82 4.82 9.64
N SER A 218 -9.64 5.12 10.19
CA SER A 218 -8.36 4.68 9.65
C SER A 218 -7.25 4.73 10.69
N GLY A 219 -6.22 3.89 10.52
CA GLY A 219 -4.99 3.95 11.31
C GLY A 219 -4.15 5.19 10.94
N GLU A 220 -3.50 5.80 11.92
CA GLU A 220 -2.65 7.00 11.72
C GLU A 220 -1.47 6.77 10.77
N LYS A 221 -0.98 5.54 10.66
CA LYS A 221 0.15 5.17 9.81
C LYS A 221 -0.26 4.86 8.37
N SER A 222 -1.56 4.71 8.10
CA SER A 222 -2.08 4.40 6.77
C SER A 222 -1.90 5.57 5.80
N SER A 223 -1.02 5.43 4.82
CA SER A 223 -0.83 6.45 3.77
C SER A 223 -2.07 6.60 2.91
N ASN A 224 -2.72 5.49 2.58
CA ASN A 224 -3.96 5.48 1.81
C ASN A 224 -5.13 6.08 2.62
N GLY A 225 -5.24 5.73 3.91
CA GLY A 225 -6.23 6.31 4.81
C GLY A 225 -6.14 7.83 4.89
N LYS A 226 -4.93 8.38 5.01
CA LYS A 226 -4.71 9.84 5.01
C LYS A 226 -5.16 10.52 3.72
N GLN A 227 -4.87 9.91 2.56
CA GLN A 227 -5.29 10.43 1.26
C GLN A 227 -6.82 10.42 1.11
N LEU A 228 -7.47 9.33 1.50
CA LEU A 228 -8.92 9.22 1.43
C LEU A 228 -9.62 10.14 2.42
N PHE A 229 -9.08 10.28 3.63
CA PHE A 229 -9.57 11.25 4.62
C PHE A 229 -9.51 12.68 4.07
N ALA A 230 -8.37 13.09 3.48
CA ALA A 230 -8.25 14.40 2.84
C ALA A 230 -9.30 14.59 1.73
N THR A 231 -9.54 13.57 0.92
CA THR A 231 -10.59 13.58 -0.11
C THR A 231 -12.00 13.80 0.47
N CYS A 232 -12.31 13.20 1.62
CA CYS A 232 -13.57 13.47 2.32
C CYS A 232 -13.65 14.92 2.79
N CYS A 233 -12.59 15.44 3.39
CA CYS A 233 -12.54 16.82 3.90
C CYS A 233 -12.75 17.86 2.79
N GLU A 234 -12.28 17.59 1.56
CA GLU A 234 -12.48 18.49 0.40
C GLU A 234 -13.95 18.72 0.07
N VAL A 235 -14.80 17.71 0.27
CA VAL A 235 -16.23 17.76 -0.11
C VAL A 235 -17.15 17.86 1.10
N ASN A 236 -16.69 17.47 2.30
CA ASN A 236 -17.42 17.61 3.55
C ASN A 236 -16.45 18.04 4.67
N PRO A 237 -16.43 19.36 5.01
CA PRO A 237 -15.55 19.87 6.07
C PRO A 237 -15.82 19.29 7.45
N ARG A 238 -17.03 18.71 7.68
CA ARG A 238 -17.36 18.01 8.94
C ARG A 238 -16.98 16.54 8.88
N THR A 239 -15.78 16.24 8.38
CA THR A 239 -15.18 14.90 8.36
C THR A 239 -14.18 14.79 9.50
N TYR A 240 -14.31 13.75 10.31
CA TYR A 240 -13.46 13.50 11.48
C TYR A 240 -12.74 12.17 11.33
N LEU A 241 -11.40 12.19 11.48
CA LEU A 241 -10.59 10.97 11.52
C LEU A 241 -10.63 10.37 12.91
N VAL A 242 -10.98 9.09 13.00
CA VAL A 242 -11.02 8.33 14.24
C VAL A 242 -10.38 6.95 14.05
N GLN A 243 -9.89 6.36 15.12
CA GLN A 243 -9.40 4.98 15.11
C GLN A 243 -10.37 4.03 15.82
N ARG A 244 -11.10 4.54 16.80
CA ARG A 244 -11.99 3.75 17.70
C ARG A 244 -13.32 4.47 17.88
N ALA A 245 -14.31 3.73 18.34
CA ALA A 245 -15.61 4.29 18.65
C ALA A 245 -15.52 5.37 19.77
N GLU A 246 -14.59 5.17 20.72
CA GLU A 246 -14.38 6.08 21.86
C GLU A 246 -13.78 7.44 21.42
N ASP A 247 -13.20 7.54 20.23
CA ASP A 247 -12.67 8.80 19.67
C ASP A 247 -13.80 9.69 19.17
N VAL A 248 -15.01 9.16 18.97
CA VAL A 248 -16.18 9.92 18.52
C VAL A 248 -16.74 10.73 19.68
N LYS A 249 -16.59 12.05 19.60
CA LYS A 249 -17.09 12.98 20.62
C LYS A 249 -18.47 13.51 20.25
N PRO A 250 -19.35 13.76 21.23
CA PRO A 250 -20.68 14.32 21.00
C PRO A 250 -20.68 15.59 20.15
N GLU A 251 -19.65 16.45 20.34
CA GLU A 251 -19.50 17.73 19.63
C GLU A 251 -19.33 17.54 18.11
N MET A 252 -18.75 16.40 17.69
CA MET A 252 -18.59 16.07 16.26
C MET A 252 -19.94 15.84 15.57
N LEU A 253 -20.94 15.39 16.35
CA LEU A 253 -22.27 15.01 15.86
C LEU A 253 -23.33 16.10 16.11
N GLU A 254 -22.95 17.23 16.71
CA GLU A 254 -23.86 18.29 17.08
C GLU A 254 -24.62 18.81 15.85
N ASN A 255 -25.94 18.95 15.94
CA ASN A 255 -26.85 19.38 14.87
C ASN A 255 -26.83 18.51 13.61
N ALA A 256 -26.24 17.30 13.63
CA ALA A 256 -26.27 16.40 12.49
C ALA A 256 -27.60 15.64 12.41
N GLN A 257 -28.22 15.63 11.23
CA GLN A 257 -29.36 14.77 10.93
C GLN A 257 -28.93 13.46 10.29
N SER A 258 -27.79 13.46 9.57
CA SER A 258 -27.19 12.31 8.92
C SER A 258 -25.69 12.20 9.21
N VAL A 259 -25.25 10.96 9.48
CA VAL A 259 -23.84 10.62 9.74
C VAL A 259 -23.45 9.47 8.84
N GLY A 260 -22.44 9.69 8.01
CA GLY A 260 -21.78 8.66 7.23
C GLY A 260 -20.59 8.09 7.98
N ILE A 261 -20.48 6.77 8.01
CA ILE A 261 -19.29 6.07 8.54
C ILE A 261 -18.57 5.45 7.36
N SER A 262 -17.32 5.83 7.15
CA SER A 262 -16.47 5.27 6.11
C SER A 262 -15.06 5.02 6.63
N GLY A 263 -14.26 4.34 5.84
CA GLY A 263 -12.87 4.05 6.14
C GLY A 263 -12.31 3.05 5.14
N LEU A 264 -11.02 3.07 4.96
CA LEU A 264 -10.33 2.07 4.16
C LEU A 264 -8.89 1.96 4.66
N ASP A 265 -8.47 0.74 4.99
CA ASP A 265 -7.06 0.42 5.16
C ASP A 265 -6.66 -0.53 4.02
N CYS A 266 -5.91 0.00 3.06
CA CYS A 266 -5.18 -0.77 2.06
C CYS A 266 -3.68 -0.78 2.43
N LEU A 267 -2.91 -1.49 1.63
CA LEU A 267 -1.45 -1.62 1.72
C LEU A 267 -0.72 -0.29 1.87
#